data_8127422d6c5f8434ba5fc5d19cc62a13
#
_entry.id   8127422d6c5f8434ba5fc5d19cc62a13
#
_cell.length_a   1.000
_cell.length_b   1.000
_cell.length_c   1.000
_cell.angle_alpha   90.00
_cell.angle_beta   90.00
_cell.angle_gamma   90.00
#
_symmetry.space_group_name_H-M   'P 1'
#
loop_
_entity.id
_entity.type
_entity.pdbx_description
1 polymer ?
#
loop_
_entity_poly.entity_id
_entity_poly.type
_entity_poly.pdbx_seq_one_letter_code
_entity_poly.pdbx_strand_id
1 'polypeptide(L)'
;EISECLVGSEMCIRDRHGGERFSESVLLNKEVLDAFIACNDLAPLHNPANLKGVNAVSAILPNVPQVGVFDTAFHQTMPDYAYMYAIPYELYEKYGVRRYGFHGTSHRYVSQRVCEFLGVDPKGKKIITCHIGNGGSISAIKDGKCIDTSMGLTPLEGLVMGTRSGDIDAGAVTFIMEKEGLNATGVSNLLNKKSGVLGVSGVSS
;
A
#
# COMPACT_ATOMS: atom_id res chain seq x y z
N GLU A 1 0.76 18.22 20.63
CA GLU A 1 -0.10 18.18 19.41
C GLU A 1 0.70 18.14 18.11
N ILE A 2 1.74 18.98 17.93
CA ILE A 2 2.58 18.95 16.70
C ILE A 2 3.46 17.68 16.67
N SER A 3 3.96 17.20 17.80
CA SER A 3 4.73 15.96 17.87
C SER A 3 3.87 14.72 17.62
N GLU A 4 2.63 14.69 18.06
CA GLU A 4 1.68 13.62 17.77
C GLU A 4 1.23 13.64 16.30
N CYS A 5 1.06 14.82 15.70
CA CYS A 5 0.83 14.98 14.26
C CYS A 5 2.05 14.56 13.42
N LEU A 6 3.27 14.80 13.89
CA LEU A 6 4.49 14.35 13.19
C LEU A 6 4.66 12.83 13.27
N VAL A 7 4.38 12.21 14.42
CA VAL A 7 4.37 10.75 14.57
C VAL A 7 3.23 10.12 13.77
N GLY A 8 2.04 10.72 13.78
CA GLY A 8 0.92 10.32 12.94
C GLY A 8 1.17 10.58 11.45
N SER A 9 1.88 11.65 11.08
CA SER A 9 2.26 11.92 9.70
C SER A 9 3.36 10.99 9.19
N GLU A 10 4.29 10.53 10.03
CA GLU A 10 5.21 9.45 9.64
C GLU A 10 4.48 8.13 9.36
N MET A 11 3.50 7.76 10.14
CA MET A 11 2.66 6.59 9.85
C MET A 11 1.74 6.82 8.65
N CYS A 12 1.18 8.01 8.47
CA CYS A 12 0.40 8.38 7.28
C CYS A 12 1.24 8.55 6.02
N ILE A 13 2.48 8.98 6.15
CA ILE A 13 3.45 9.10 5.04
C ILE A 13 3.80 7.73 4.42
N ARG A 14 3.68 6.64 5.17
CA ARG A 14 3.97 5.27 4.69
C ARG A 14 2.89 4.68 3.81
N ASP A 15 1.64 5.14 3.90
CA ASP A 15 0.50 4.59 3.15
C ASP A 15 0.21 5.38 1.87
N ARG A 16 1.22 6.02 1.26
CA ARG A 16 1.08 6.78 0.02
C ARG A 16 1.06 5.84 -1.18
N HIS A 17 -0.03 5.89 -1.93
CA HIS A 17 -0.11 5.23 -3.22
C HIS A 17 0.54 6.12 -4.28
N GLY A 18 1.67 5.67 -4.83
CA GLY A 18 2.44 6.41 -5.84
C GLY A 18 2.00 6.15 -7.28
N GLY A 19 1.02 5.26 -7.49
CA GLY A 19 0.68 4.80 -8.84
C GLY A 19 1.90 4.21 -9.53
N GLU A 20 1.97 4.31 -10.84
CA GLU A 20 3.12 3.90 -11.64
C GLU A 20 4.19 5.00 -11.77
N ARG A 21 3.88 6.22 -11.31
CA ARG A 21 4.75 7.40 -11.50
C ARG A 21 5.91 7.47 -10.50
N PHE A 22 5.76 6.87 -9.32
CA PHE A 22 6.73 6.99 -8.24
C PHE A 22 7.34 5.64 -7.90
N SER A 23 8.53 5.39 -8.41
CA SER A 23 9.35 4.20 -8.15
C SER A 23 10.43 4.43 -7.09
N GLU A 24 10.60 5.67 -6.62
CA GLU A 24 11.60 6.07 -5.62
C GLU A 24 11.11 7.26 -4.79
N SER A 25 11.88 7.62 -3.77
CA SER A 25 11.62 8.82 -2.98
C SER A 25 11.93 10.08 -3.79
N VAL A 26 11.04 11.09 -3.72
CA VAL A 26 11.17 12.32 -4.50
C VAL A 26 11.02 13.57 -3.63
N LEU A 27 11.71 14.65 -3.98
CA LEU A 27 11.46 15.98 -3.40
C LEU A 27 10.08 16.47 -3.82
N LEU A 28 9.29 16.90 -2.84
CA LEU A 28 7.95 17.42 -3.10
C LEU A 28 8.05 18.85 -3.66
N ASN A 29 7.88 18.98 -4.95
CA ASN A 29 7.67 20.22 -5.66
C ASN A 29 6.24 20.28 -6.21
N LYS A 30 5.87 21.36 -6.87
CA LYS A 30 4.52 21.51 -7.43
C LYS A 30 4.15 20.40 -8.40
N GLU A 31 5.06 20.03 -9.30
CA GLU A 31 4.84 18.99 -10.33
C GLU A 31 4.60 17.62 -9.68
N VAL A 32 5.39 17.28 -8.67
CA VAL A 32 5.24 16.04 -7.88
C VAL A 32 3.91 16.03 -7.12
N LEU A 33 3.51 17.17 -6.54
CA LEU A 33 2.23 17.29 -5.83
C LEU A 33 1.04 17.15 -6.79
N ASP A 34 1.09 17.76 -7.97
CA ASP A 34 0.06 17.61 -9.00
C ASP A 34 -0.05 16.13 -9.47
N ALA A 35 1.08 15.46 -9.68
CA ALA A 35 1.11 14.05 -10.01
C ALA A 35 0.60 13.16 -8.86
N PHE A 36 0.88 13.52 -7.61
CA PHE A 36 0.35 12.81 -6.44
C PHE A 36 -1.15 12.98 -6.26
N ILE A 37 -1.69 14.18 -6.53
CA ILE A 37 -3.14 14.46 -6.56
C ILE A 37 -3.83 13.56 -7.58
N ALA A 38 -3.24 13.34 -8.74
CA ALA A 38 -3.78 12.44 -9.77
C ALA A 38 -3.90 10.97 -9.31
N CYS A 39 -3.17 10.58 -8.25
CA CYS A 39 -3.26 9.25 -7.65
C CYS A 39 -4.34 9.15 -6.53
N ASN A 40 -5.12 10.21 -6.27
CA ASN A 40 -6.13 10.21 -5.21
C ASN A 40 -7.21 9.13 -5.40
N ASP A 41 -7.60 8.85 -6.62
CA ASP A 41 -8.62 7.84 -6.94
C ASP A 41 -8.15 6.42 -6.61
N LEU A 42 -6.83 6.17 -6.62
CA LEU A 42 -6.25 4.89 -6.24
C LEU A 42 -6.22 4.68 -4.70
N ALA A 43 -6.17 5.77 -3.93
CA ALA A 43 -6.15 5.72 -2.47
C ALA A 43 -6.95 6.88 -1.85
N PRO A 44 -8.27 6.92 -2.02
CA PRO A 44 -9.11 8.07 -1.65
C PRO A 44 -9.15 8.33 -0.13
N LEU A 45 -8.85 7.34 0.69
CA LEU A 45 -8.80 7.50 2.15
C LEU A 45 -7.45 8.02 2.66
N HIS A 46 -6.37 7.77 1.93
CA HIS A 46 -5.00 8.03 2.39
C HIS A 46 -4.36 9.24 1.72
N ASN A 47 -4.38 9.31 0.39
CA ASN A 47 -3.69 10.38 -0.35
C ASN A 47 -4.19 11.79 -0.01
N PRO A 48 -5.51 12.07 0.07
CA PRO A 48 -5.98 13.41 0.45
C PRO A 48 -5.57 13.83 1.87
N ALA A 49 -5.52 12.88 2.83
CA ALA A 49 -5.08 13.16 4.18
C ALA A 49 -3.58 13.51 4.23
N ASN A 50 -2.77 12.79 3.47
CA ASN A 50 -1.35 13.09 3.33
C ASN A 50 -1.08 14.46 2.70
N LEU A 51 -1.85 14.85 1.67
CA LEU A 51 -1.75 16.17 1.05
C LEU A 51 -2.06 17.31 2.03
N LYS A 52 -3.04 17.12 2.92
CA LYS A 52 -3.32 18.10 4.00
C LYS A 52 -2.12 18.24 4.92
N GLY A 53 -1.46 17.16 5.30
CA GLY A 53 -0.24 17.17 6.10
C GLY A 53 0.90 17.94 5.41
N VAL A 54 1.16 17.65 4.13
CA VAL A 54 2.18 18.34 3.33
C VAL A 54 1.89 19.84 3.27
N ASN A 55 0.64 20.24 2.98
CA ASN A 55 0.25 21.65 2.89
C ASN A 55 0.39 22.35 4.24
N ALA A 56 0.03 21.71 5.34
CA ALA A 56 0.19 22.26 6.67
C ALA A 56 1.67 22.51 7.03
N VAL A 57 2.55 21.54 6.71
CA VAL A 57 4.00 21.70 6.92
C VAL A 57 4.56 22.80 6.03
N SER A 58 4.16 22.87 4.75
CA SER A 58 4.58 23.94 3.83
C SER A 58 4.19 25.33 4.32
N ALA A 59 3.02 25.46 4.95
CA ALA A 59 2.55 26.76 5.49
C ALA A 59 3.34 27.21 6.72
N ILE A 60 3.78 26.27 7.57
CA ILE A 60 4.48 26.58 8.82
C ILE A 60 6.01 26.66 8.59
N LEU A 61 6.55 25.82 7.72
CA LEU A 61 7.98 25.66 7.46
C LEU A 61 8.27 25.73 5.95
N PRO A 62 8.05 26.89 5.30
CA PRO A 62 8.09 27.01 3.83
C PRO A 62 9.48 26.73 3.22
N ASN A 63 10.55 26.86 3.99
CA ASN A 63 11.92 26.67 3.52
C ASN A 63 12.49 25.28 3.84
N VAL A 64 11.71 24.40 4.47
CA VAL A 64 12.16 23.04 4.79
C VAL A 64 11.82 22.10 3.63
N PRO A 65 12.82 21.42 3.03
CA PRO A 65 12.56 20.44 1.99
C PRO A 65 11.69 19.30 2.51
N GLN A 66 10.67 18.95 1.75
CA GLN A 66 9.83 17.79 2.04
C GLN A 66 10.09 16.66 1.04
N VAL A 67 10.14 15.43 1.51
CA VAL A 67 10.40 14.24 0.69
C VAL A 67 9.17 13.33 0.72
N GLY A 68 8.69 12.97 -0.46
CA GLY A 68 7.65 11.95 -0.65
C GLY A 68 8.28 10.56 -0.67
N VAL A 69 7.87 9.69 0.25
CA VAL A 69 8.21 8.27 0.26
C VAL A 69 6.93 7.48 -0.02
N PHE A 70 6.94 6.69 -1.09
CA PHE A 70 5.75 5.97 -1.54
C PHE A 70 5.84 4.50 -1.14
N ASP A 71 4.81 4.02 -0.48
CA ASP A 71 4.76 2.65 0.05
C ASP A 71 4.65 1.59 -1.04
N THR A 72 4.21 2.00 -2.23
CA THR A 72 4.14 1.17 -3.44
C THR A 72 5.44 1.15 -4.26
N ALA A 73 6.39 2.06 -3.98
CA ALA A 73 7.56 2.28 -4.84
C ALA A 73 8.47 1.04 -4.97
N PHE A 74 8.70 0.31 -3.86
CA PHE A 74 9.54 -0.88 -3.86
C PHE A 74 9.00 -1.99 -4.77
N HIS A 75 7.69 -2.06 -4.93
CA HIS A 75 6.99 -3.07 -5.71
C HIS A 75 6.92 -2.74 -7.22
N GLN A 76 7.40 -1.58 -7.65
CA GLN A 76 7.42 -1.20 -9.07
C GLN A 76 8.38 -2.07 -9.92
N THR A 77 9.20 -2.88 -9.29
CA THR A 77 10.07 -3.84 -9.98
C THR A 77 9.39 -5.17 -10.29
N MET A 78 8.11 -5.35 -9.90
CA MET A 78 7.35 -6.55 -10.26
C MET A 78 7.20 -6.66 -11.77
N PRO A 79 7.38 -7.87 -12.36
CA PRO A 79 7.10 -8.12 -13.76
C PRO A 79 5.59 -8.08 -14.05
N ASP A 80 5.24 -7.85 -15.31
CA ASP A 80 3.85 -7.71 -15.76
C ASP A 80 2.95 -8.89 -15.39
N TYR A 81 3.44 -10.10 -15.51
CA TYR A 81 2.71 -11.31 -15.14
C TYR A 81 2.40 -11.42 -13.62
N ALA A 82 3.10 -10.66 -12.77
CA ALA A 82 2.86 -10.64 -11.33
C ALA A 82 1.91 -9.51 -10.90
N TYR A 83 1.91 -8.38 -11.62
CA TYR A 83 1.06 -7.26 -11.24
C TYR A 83 -0.27 -7.19 -12.02
N MET A 84 -0.37 -7.84 -13.18
CA MET A 84 -1.56 -7.75 -14.00
C MET A 84 -2.67 -8.67 -13.49
N TYR A 85 -3.88 -8.11 -13.31
CA TYR A 85 -5.06 -8.92 -13.03
C TYR A 85 -5.65 -9.51 -14.31
N ALA A 86 -6.19 -10.71 -14.24
CA ALA A 86 -6.85 -11.39 -15.38
C ALA A 86 -8.29 -10.85 -15.57
N ILE A 87 -8.41 -9.56 -15.85
CA ILE A 87 -9.64 -8.83 -16.17
C ILE A 87 -9.43 -8.08 -17.49
N PRO A 88 -10.49 -7.48 -18.11
CA PRO A 88 -10.32 -6.74 -19.36
C PRO A 88 -9.17 -5.72 -19.28
N TYR A 89 -8.22 -5.81 -20.21
CA TYR A 89 -7.00 -5.00 -20.22
C TYR A 89 -7.26 -3.49 -20.25
N GLU A 90 -8.37 -3.09 -20.85
CA GLU A 90 -8.87 -1.71 -20.88
C GLU A 90 -9.03 -1.07 -19.48
N LEU A 91 -9.30 -1.89 -18.45
CA LEU A 91 -9.42 -1.41 -17.07
C LEU A 91 -8.06 -1.01 -16.50
N TYR A 92 -7.00 -1.71 -16.91
CA TYR A 92 -5.64 -1.29 -16.59
C TYR A 92 -5.27 0.00 -17.34
N GLU A 93 -5.48 0.05 -18.66
CA GLU A 93 -5.15 1.23 -19.45
C GLU A 93 -5.88 2.50 -19.00
N LYS A 94 -7.17 2.36 -18.69
CA LYS A 94 -8.02 3.50 -18.36
C LYS A 94 -7.90 3.96 -16.91
N TYR A 95 -7.75 3.03 -15.98
CA TYR A 95 -7.85 3.30 -14.55
C TYR A 95 -6.62 2.87 -13.74
N GLY A 96 -5.62 2.26 -14.35
CA GLY A 96 -4.45 1.73 -13.66
C GLY A 96 -4.78 0.55 -12.72
N VAL A 97 -5.80 -0.26 -13.06
CA VAL A 97 -6.20 -1.39 -12.22
C VAL A 97 -5.19 -2.52 -12.36
N ARG A 98 -4.31 -2.63 -11.39
CA ARG A 98 -3.26 -3.66 -11.27
C ARG A 98 -2.89 -3.84 -9.80
N ARG A 99 -2.09 -4.87 -9.50
CA ARG A 99 -1.41 -5.02 -8.21
C ARG A 99 -0.31 -3.96 -8.07
N TYR A 100 -0.31 -3.23 -6.96
CA TYR A 100 0.75 -2.28 -6.59
C TYR A 100 1.57 -2.77 -5.39
N GLY A 101 0.90 -3.37 -4.41
CA GLY A 101 1.52 -3.77 -3.15
C GLY A 101 1.75 -2.59 -2.20
N PHE A 102 1.93 -2.91 -0.93
CA PHE A 102 2.11 -1.93 0.15
C PHE A 102 3.18 -2.42 1.13
N HIS A 103 3.46 -1.63 2.17
CA HIS A 103 4.56 -1.86 3.11
C HIS A 103 5.95 -1.90 2.42
N GLY A 104 6.07 -1.26 1.25
CA GLY A 104 7.27 -1.32 0.41
C GLY A 104 8.51 -0.81 1.11
N THR A 105 8.40 0.24 1.92
CA THR A 105 9.51 0.74 2.74
C THR A 105 10.01 -0.32 3.73
N SER A 106 9.09 -1.03 4.37
CA SER A 106 9.42 -2.12 5.30
C SER A 106 10.08 -3.29 4.57
N HIS A 107 9.47 -3.77 3.48
CA HIS A 107 10.01 -4.89 2.70
C HIS A 107 11.40 -4.59 2.13
N ARG A 108 11.62 -3.37 1.63
CA ARG A 108 12.93 -2.92 1.17
C ARG A 108 13.96 -2.93 2.29
N TYR A 109 13.65 -2.29 3.42
CA TYR A 109 14.54 -2.19 4.55
C TYR A 109 14.93 -3.57 5.10
N VAL A 110 13.94 -4.43 5.38
CA VAL A 110 14.19 -5.74 5.97
C VAL A 110 14.98 -6.65 5.02
N SER A 111 14.70 -6.61 3.72
CA SER A 111 15.43 -7.42 2.74
C SER A 111 16.89 -6.98 2.57
N GLN A 112 17.17 -5.69 2.64
CA GLN A 112 18.54 -5.17 2.67
C GLN A 112 19.24 -5.53 3.98
N ARG A 113 18.55 -5.29 5.10
CA ARG A 113 19.13 -5.49 6.43
C ARG A 113 19.48 -6.94 6.71
N VAL A 114 18.70 -7.91 6.25
CA VAL A 114 19.05 -9.33 6.42
C VAL A 114 20.32 -9.71 5.64
N CYS A 115 20.53 -9.14 4.45
CA CYS A 115 21.75 -9.37 3.68
C CYS A 115 22.98 -8.78 4.39
N GLU A 116 22.87 -7.56 4.91
CA GLU A 116 23.92 -6.93 5.72
C GLU A 116 24.24 -7.75 6.97
N PHE A 117 23.19 -8.19 7.69
CA PHE A 117 23.33 -8.98 8.92
C PHE A 117 24.04 -10.31 8.67
N LEU A 118 23.75 -10.96 7.55
CA LEU A 118 24.37 -12.23 7.16
C LEU A 118 25.71 -12.05 6.43
N GLY A 119 26.11 -10.82 6.11
CA GLY A 119 27.33 -10.54 5.34
C GLY A 119 27.29 -11.11 3.91
N VAL A 120 26.10 -11.12 3.27
CA VAL A 120 25.91 -11.68 1.92
C VAL A 120 25.47 -10.59 0.94
N ASP A 121 25.91 -10.71 -0.32
CA ASP A 121 25.40 -9.88 -1.41
C ASP A 121 23.94 -10.29 -1.73
N PRO A 122 23.00 -9.34 -1.87
CA PRO A 122 21.63 -9.63 -2.31
C PRO A 122 21.55 -10.26 -3.71
N LYS A 123 22.58 -10.09 -4.54
CA LYS A 123 22.66 -10.69 -5.87
C LYS A 123 22.65 -12.22 -5.77
N GLY A 124 21.84 -12.89 -6.56
CA GLY A 124 21.65 -14.34 -6.54
C GLY A 124 20.80 -14.85 -5.37
N LYS A 125 20.30 -13.97 -4.49
CA LYS A 125 19.47 -14.35 -3.34
C LYS A 125 17.99 -14.25 -3.66
N LYS A 126 17.23 -15.16 -3.06
CA LYS A 126 15.77 -15.15 -3.00
C LYS A 126 15.37 -14.98 -1.55
N ILE A 127 14.60 -13.95 -1.25
CA ILE A 127 14.21 -13.58 0.11
C ILE A 127 12.68 -13.46 0.13
N ILE A 128 12.07 -13.97 1.19
CA ILE A 128 10.67 -13.69 1.50
C ILE A 128 10.66 -12.83 2.76
N THR A 129 10.01 -11.70 2.69
CA THR A 129 9.80 -10.81 3.84
C THR A 129 8.34 -10.80 4.24
N CYS A 130 8.10 -10.84 5.56
CA CYS A 130 6.76 -10.78 6.15
C CYS A 130 6.67 -9.52 6.99
N HIS A 131 5.78 -8.62 6.61
CA HIS A 131 5.37 -7.49 7.43
C HIS A 131 4.07 -7.87 8.13
N ILE A 132 4.13 -8.12 9.44
CA ILE A 132 2.97 -8.61 10.21
C ILE A 132 2.68 -7.60 11.33
N GLY A 133 1.62 -6.84 11.15
CA GLY A 133 1.06 -5.89 12.11
C GLY A 133 -0.46 -5.96 12.05
N ASN A 134 -1.17 -4.88 12.38
CA ASN A 134 -2.61 -4.79 12.13
C ASN A 134 -2.95 -4.90 10.63
N GLY A 135 -2.10 -4.33 9.75
CA GLY A 135 -2.00 -4.72 8.35
C GLY A 135 -0.92 -5.79 8.18
N GLY A 136 -1.08 -6.70 7.22
CA GLY A 136 -0.12 -7.76 6.95
C GLY A 136 0.14 -7.94 5.46
N SER A 137 1.40 -8.15 5.08
CA SER A 137 1.78 -8.51 3.71
C SER A 137 3.03 -9.38 3.67
N ILE A 138 3.16 -10.13 2.59
CA ILE A 138 4.33 -10.93 2.26
C ILE A 138 4.84 -10.45 0.90
N SER A 139 6.17 -10.35 0.76
CA SER A 139 6.80 -10.02 -0.53
C SER A 139 7.90 -11.01 -0.87
N ALA A 140 7.93 -11.41 -2.14
CA ALA A 140 8.99 -12.20 -2.73
C ALA A 140 10.02 -11.27 -3.38
N ILE A 141 11.28 -11.44 -3.01
CA ILE A 141 12.38 -10.58 -3.43
C ILE A 141 13.47 -11.45 -4.06
N LYS A 142 13.93 -11.04 -5.22
CA LYS A 142 15.03 -11.68 -5.94
C LYS A 142 16.03 -10.62 -6.36
N ASP A 143 17.31 -10.86 -6.09
CA ASP A 143 18.40 -9.94 -6.45
C ASP A 143 18.17 -8.50 -5.89
N GLY A 144 17.57 -8.40 -4.69
CA GLY A 144 17.22 -7.12 -4.06
C GLY A 144 16.00 -6.41 -4.64
N LYS A 145 15.29 -7.01 -5.60
CA LYS A 145 14.12 -6.45 -6.26
C LYS A 145 12.85 -7.23 -5.88
N CYS A 146 11.76 -6.54 -5.65
CA CYS A 146 10.46 -7.18 -5.47
C CYS A 146 10.01 -7.82 -6.79
N ILE A 147 9.62 -9.10 -6.74
CA ILE A 147 9.11 -9.83 -7.89
C ILE A 147 7.65 -10.24 -7.73
N ASP A 148 7.13 -10.21 -6.49
CA ASP A 148 5.72 -10.44 -6.17
C ASP A 148 5.39 -9.97 -4.76
N THR A 149 4.11 -9.68 -4.49
CA THR A 149 3.65 -9.28 -3.16
C THR A 149 2.18 -9.67 -2.96
N SER A 150 1.77 -9.87 -1.72
CA SER A 150 0.42 -10.33 -1.39
C SER A 150 -0.67 -9.25 -1.43
N MET A 151 -0.36 -7.99 -1.17
CA MET A 151 -1.34 -6.90 -1.30
C MET A 151 -1.51 -6.49 -2.76
N GLY A 152 -2.71 -6.04 -3.12
CA GLY A 152 -3.15 -5.78 -4.49
C GLY A 152 -3.16 -4.31 -4.89
N LEU A 153 -4.23 -3.92 -5.60
CA LEU A 153 -4.56 -2.53 -5.91
C LEU A 153 -4.72 -1.71 -4.63
N THR A 154 -5.30 -2.33 -3.61
CA THR A 154 -5.51 -1.76 -2.28
C THR A 154 -4.84 -2.63 -1.22
N PRO A 155 -4.65 -2.14 0.02
CA PRO A 155 -4.08 -2.94 1.10
C PRO A 155 -5.09 -3.93 1.74
N LEU A 156 -6.08 -4.39 0.98
CA LEU A 156 -7.10 -5.35 1.40
C LEU A 156 -6.76 -6.79 1.02
N GLU A 157 -6.30 -7.00 -0.22
CA GLU A 157 -5.93 -8.31 -0.78
C GLU A 157 -4.77 -8.96 -0.01
N GLY A 158 -4.71 -10.28 0.00
CA GLY A 158 -3.62 -11.08 0.56
C GLY A 158 -3.96 -11.72 1.90
N LEU A 159 -3.14 -11.51 2.90
CA LEU A 159 -3.28 -12.13 4.22
C LEU A 159 -4.55 -11.70 4.94
N VAL A 160 -5.09 -12.58 5.77
CA VAL A 160 -6.04 -12.20 6.82
C VAL A 160 -5.34 -11.26 7.80
N MET A 161 -5.95 -10.12 8.11
CA MET A 161 -5.36 -9.07 8.94
C MET A 161 -6.23 -8.81 10.19
N GLY A 162 -5.85 -7.87 11.03
CA GLY A 162 -6.61 -7.57 12.26
C GLY A 162 -8.09 -7.29 12.00
N THR A 163 -8.39 -6.42 11.03
CA THR A 163 -9.77 -6.02 10.68
C THR A 163 -10.11 -6.19 9.20
N ARG A 164 -9.15 -6.56 8.36
CA ARG A 164 -9.31 -6.74 6.92
C ARG A 164 -9.42 -8.22 6.58
N SER A 165 -10.30 -8.54 5.64
CA SER A 165 -10.55 -9.94 5.26
C SER A 165 -9.33 -10.65 4.66
N GLY A 166 -8.45 -9.92 3.96
CA GLY A 166 -7.53 -10.53 3.02
C GLY A 166 -8.28 -11.08 1.81
N ASP A 167 -7.72 -12.12 1.19
CA ASP A 167 -8.29 -12.77 0.02
C ASP A 167 -9.70 -13.31 0.28
N ILE A 168 -10.60 -12.99 -0.62
CA ILE A 168 -11.97 -13.48 -0.63
C ILE A 168 -12.41 -13.68 -2.09
N ASP A 169 -13.24 -14.68 -2.34
CA ASP A 169 -13.86 -14.87 -3.64
C ASP A 169 -14.73 -13.65 -4.01
N ALA A 170 -14.49 -13.08 -5.19
CA ALA A 170 -15.27 -11.95 -5.70
C ALA A 170 -16.77 -12.26 -5.81
N GLY A 171 -17.13 -13.51 -6.10
CA GLY A 171 -18.52 -13.97 -6.10
C GLY A 171 -19.15 -13.92 -4.70
N ALA A 172 -18.38 -14.25 -3.66
CA ALA A 172 -18.84 -14.10 -2.27
C ALA A 172 -19.07 -12.63 -1.91
N VAL A 173 -18.25 -11.69 -2.42
CA VAL A 173 -18.43 -10.26 -2.19
C VAL A 173 -19.77 -9.79 -2.76
N THR A 174 -20.06 -10.10 -4.01
CA THR A 174 -21.33 -9.72 -4.67
C THR A 174 -22.55 -10.39 -4.01
N PHE A 175 -22.42 -11.65 -3.61
CA PHE A 175 -23.46 -12.37 -2.86
C PHE A 175 -23.79 -11.68 -1.52
N ILE A 176 -22.77 -11.30 -0.74
CA ILE A 176 -22.97 -10.59 0.53
C ILE A 176 -23.61 -9.22 0.29
N MET A 177 -23.16 -8.48 -0.74
CA MET A 177 -23.77 -7.20 -1.10
C MET A 177 -25.27 -7.33 -1.34
N GLU A 178 -25.68 -8.35 -2.09
CA GLU A 178 -27.09 -8.61 -2.39
C GLU A 178 -27.88 -9.01 -1.13
N LYS A 179 -27.35 -9.94 -0.33
CA LYS A 179 -28.04 -10.47 0.86
C LYS A 179 -28.19 -9.44 1.97
N GLU A 180 -27.16 -8.62 2.20
CA GLU A 180 -27.13 -7.61 3.25
C GLU A 180 -27.58 -6.21 2.77
N GLY A 181 -27.95 -6.06 1.48
CA GLY A 181 -28.33 -4.78 0.90
C GLY A 181 -27.22 -3.74 0.92
N LEU A 182 -25.95 -4.16 0.80
CA LEU A 182 -24.79 -3.28 0.86
C LEU A 182 -24.46 -2.67 -0.49
N ASN A 183 -24.18 -1.38 -0.49
CA ASN A 183 -23.54 -0.71 -1.63
C ASN A 183 -22.00 -0.86 -1.56
N ALA A 184 -21.29 -0.29 -2.53
CA ALA A 184 -19.82 -0.34 -2.61
C ALA A 184 -19.14 0.17 -1.33
N THR A 185 -19.64 1.25 -0.72
CA THR A 185 -19.11 1.78 0.55
C THR A 185 -19.38 0.83 1.71
N GLY A 186 -20.57 0.24 1.75
CA GLY A 186 -20.97 -0.72 2.79
C GLY A 186 -20.09 -1.96 2.77
N VAL A 187 -19.88 -2.57 1.61
CA VAL A 187 -19.02 -3.75 1.49
C VAL A 187 -17.55 -3.41 1.73
N SER A 188 -17.07 -2.25 1.29
CA SER A 188 -15.71 -1.79 1.60
C SER A 188 -15.50 -1.65 3.11
N ASN A 189 -16.45 -1.07 3.84
CA ASN A 189 -16.39 -0.97 5.30
C ASN A 189 -16.42 -2.36 5.98
N LEU A 190 -17.24 -3.28 5.48
CA LEU A 190 -17.30 -4.65 5.98
C LEU A 190 -15.93 -5.31 5.87
N LEU A 191 -15.35 -5.33 4.67
CA LEU A 191 -14.13 -6.06 4.37
C LEU A 191 -12.89 -5.42 5.01
N ASN A 192 -12.85 -4.09 5.18
CA ASN A 192 -11.69 -3.39 5.74
C ASN A 192 -11.72 -3.21 7.26
N LYS A 193 -12.91 -3.14 7.89
CA LYS A 193 -13.03 -2.72 9.30
C LYS A 193 -13.73 -3.71 10.20
N LYS A 194 -14.47 -4.69 9.65
CA LYS A 194 -15.30 -5.62 10.42
C LYS A 194 -14.99 -7.08 10.11
N SER A 195 -13.96 -7.34 9.35
CA SER A 195 -13.52 -8.67 8.91
C SER A 195 -12.21 -9.08 9.59
N GLY A 196 -11.46 -9.97 8.98
CA GLY A 196 -10.18 -10.43 9.49
C GLY A 196 -10.31 -11.18 10.80
N VAL A 197 -9.28 -11.07 11.64
CA VAL A 197 -9.26 -11.71 12.97
C VAL A 197 -10.44 -11.21 13.81
N LEU A 198 -10.73 -9.92 13.78
CA LEU A 198 -11.90 -9.33 14.46
C LEU A 198 -13.20 -9.98 14.00
N GLY A 199 -13.40 -10.14 12.69
CA GLY A 199 -14.65 -10.68 12.13
C GLY A 199 -14.87 -12.15 12.50
N VAL A 200 -13.81 -12.94 12.66
CA VAL A 200 -13.88 -14.37 12.96
C VAL A 200 -13.91 -14.64 14.46
N SER A 201 -13.12 -13.90 15.24
CA SER A 201 -12.92 -14.18 16.68
C SER A 201 -13.66 -13.20 17.61
N GLY A 202 -14.13 -12.07 17.09
CA GLY A 202 -14.67 -10.97 17.89
C GLY A 202 -13.59 -10.11 18.57
N VAL A 203 -12.30 -10.40 18.37
CA VAL A 203 -11.17 -9.68 19.00
C VAL A 203 -10.18 -9.27 17.90
N SER A 204 -9.70 -8.03 17.92
CA SER A 204 -8.78 -7.51 16.90
C SER A 204 -7.30 -7.63 17.25
N SER A 205 -6.95 -7.95 18.49
CA SER A 205 -5.59 -8.16 19.01
C SER A 205 -5.61 -8.92 20.33
#